data_e7195362e1e3f1c0456f4d3c6c4b69ce
#
_entry.id   e7195362e1e3f1c0456f4d3c6c4b69ce
#
_cell.length_a   1.000
_cell.length_b   1.000
_cell.length_c   1.000
_cell.angle_alpha   90.00
_cell.angle_beta   90.00
_cell.angle_gamma   90.00
#
_symmetry.space_group_name_H-M   'P 1'
#
loop_
_entity.id
_entity.type
_entity.pdbx_description
1 polymer ?
#
loop_
_entity_poly.entity_id
_entity_poly.type
_entity_poly.pdbx_seq_one_letter_code
_entity_poly.pdbx_strand_id
1 'polypeptide(L)'
;MPTYTSLSAPARRPRTLSGALCIGALVAGSAVALLPWRSVAAQLPAAAAAAAREPATYTELWQAAAVAVDQGEFERNDAVRTALYAKATAYARRAVALNPGDAEGHFHLSRAVGRTALALGPRERVKLGIEVREQALAALKLSPRHPGALHVMGVWNAEIMRLNGIARTVAKAFLGGQIFSTASWSEAVRYLELAVQVEPERLVHRLDLARIYRDLERTEDARAAYRAAVASADFDPNDRVYRQQATEELRRLK
;
A
#
# COMPACT_ATOMS: atom_id res chain seq x y z
N MET A 1 36.79 -31.28 17.99
CA MET A 1 36.58 -32.13 16.83
C MET A 1 35.72 -33.31 17.24
N PRO A 2 34.56 -33.50 16.65
CA PRO A 2 34.14 -34.80 16.19
C PRO A 2 33.62 -34.74 14.74
N THR A 3 33.86 -35.85 14.09
CA THR A 3 33.81 -36.23 12.70
C THR A 3 32.37 -36.34 12.15
N TYR A 4 32.18 -35.81 10.96
CA TYR A 4 30.98 -36.03 10.15
C TYR A 4 30.99 -37.42 9.52
N THR A 5 29.94 -38.21 9.74
CA THR A 5 29.69 -39.47 9.02
C THR A 5 28.54 -39.24 8.04
N SER A 6 28.82 -39.41 6.76
CA SER A 6 27.88 -39.38 5.64
C SER A 6 27.05 -40.66 5.60
N LEU A 7 25.72 -40.53 5.47
CA LEU A 7 24.83 -41.64 5.14
C LEU A 7 24.20 -41.42 3.77
N SER A 8 24.58 -42.28 2.84
CA SER A 8 24.08 -42.40 1.47
C SER A 8 22.70 -43.04 1.44
N ALA A 9 21.78 -42.48 0.66
CA ALA A 9 20.48 -43.07 0.37
C ALA A 9 20.53 -43.94 -0.90
N PRO A 10 19.81 -45.11 -0.96
CA PRO A 10 19.84 -46.00 -2.11
C PRO A 10 18.83 -45.62 -3.20
N ALA A 11 19.27 -45.77 -4.44
CA ALA A 11 18.49 -45.61 -5.67
C ALA A 11 17.43 -46.71 -5.82
N ARG A 12 16.21 -46.32 -6.23
CA ARG A 12 15.17 -47.27 -6.69
C ARG A 12 15.07 -47.25 -8.22
N ARG A 13 15.21 -48.44 -8.81
CA ARG A 13 15.07 -48.76 -10.23
C ARG A 13 13.58 -48.79 -10.67
N PRO A 14 13.29 -48.53 -11.96
CA PRO A 14 11.92 -48.63 -12.48
C PRO A 14 11.55 -50.06 -12.84
N ARG A 15 10.30 -50.45 -12.63
CA ARG A 15 9.70 -51.68 -13.08
C ARG A 15 8.94 -51.46 -14.39
N THR A 16 9.41 -52.10 -15.43
CA THR A 16 8.71 -52.36 -16.69
C THR A 16 7.70 -53.49 -16.49
N LEU A 17 6.47 -53.30 -16.98
CA LEU A 17 5.57 -54.41 -17.27
C LEU A 17 4.93 -54.17 -18.64
N SER A 18 5.33 -55.01 -19.59
CA SER A 18 4.67 -55.25 -20.85
C SER A 18 3.44 -56.12 -20.63
N GLY A 19 2.38 -55.88 -21.41
CA GLY A 19 1.22 -56.75 -21.47
C GLY A 19 0.30 -56.28 -22.62
N ALA A 20 0.54 -56.83 -23.77
CA ALA A 20 -0.36 -56.69 -24.92
C ALA A 20 -1.52 -57.66 -24.78
N LEU A 21 -2.73 -57.22 -25.09
CA LEU A 21 -3.79 -58.11 -25.60
C LEU A 21 -4.73 -57.30 -26.52
N CYS A 22 -4.73 -57.71 -27.78
CA CYS A 22 -5.71 -57.32 -28.80
C CYS A 22 -7.06 -58.00 -28.53
N ILE A 23 -8.16 -57.30 -28.65
CA ILE A 23 -9.41 -57.85 -29.19
C ILE A 23 -10.19 -56.69 -29.84
N GLY A 24 -10.64 -56.97 -31.06
CA GLY A 24 -11.18 -56.02 -32.00
C GLY A 24 -12.70 -55.79 -31.93
N ALA A 25 -13.08 -54.90 -32.80
CA ALA A 25 -14.37 -54.68 -33.48
C ALA A 25 -15.54 -54.11 -32.64
N LEU A 26 -15.97 -52.93 -33.00
CA LEU A 26 -17.22 -52.73 -33.75
C LEU A 26 -17.36 -51.22 -34.08
N VAL A 27 -17.41 -50.93 -35.40
CA VAL A 27 -17.71 -49.59 -35.92
C VAL A 27 -19.22 -49.37 -35.78
N ALA A 28 -19.63 -48.48 -34.91
CA ALA A 28 -20.92 -47.86 -34.94
C ALA A 28 -20.70 -46.35 -35.20
N GLY A 29 -20.97 -45.94 -36.43
CA GLY A 29 -20.90 -44.54 -36.85
C GLY A 29 -21.96 -43.71 -36.13
N SER A 30 -21.54 -42.95 -35.14
CA SER A 30 -22.32 -41.84 -34.61
C SER A 30 -21.82 -40.56 -35.24
N ALA A 31 -22.66 -39.99 -36.14
CA ALA A 31 -22.45 -38.65 -36.67
C ALA A 31 -22.41 -37.65 -35.51
N VAL A 32 -21.21 -37.24 -35.13
CA VAL A 32 -21.02 -36.09 -34.22
C VAL A 32 -21.35 -34.87 -35.07
N ALA A 33 -22.56 -34.32 -34.88
CA ALA A 33 -22.93 -33.03 -35.41
C ALA A 33 -21.93 -32.01 -34.87
N LEU A 34 -21.08 -31.48 -35.74
CA LEU A 34 -20.24 -30.32 -35.49
C LEU A 34 -21.17 -29.12 -35.27
N LEU A 35 -21.56 -28.94 -33.99
CA LEU A 35 -22.14 -27.68 -33.57
C LEU A 35 -21.08 -26.61 -33.78
N PRO A 36 -21.40 -25.52 -34.50
CA PRO A 36 -20.45 -24.42 -34.66
C PRO A 36 -20.10 -23.91 -33.27
N TRP A 37 -18.80 -23.91 -32.98
CA TRP A 37 -18.25 -23.31 -31.78
C TRP A 37 -18.55 -21.80 -31.85
N ARG A 38 -19.75 -21.44 -31.45
CA ARG A 38 -20.05 -20.05 -31.16
C ARG A 38 -19.19 -19.68 -29.98
N SER A 39 -18.26 -18.79 -30.22
CA SER A 39 -17.42 -18.16 -29.24
C SER A 39 -18.27 -17.72 -28.04
N VAL A 40 -18.06 -18.36 -26.88
CA VAL A 40 -18.59 -17.92 -25.56
C VAL A 40 -17.90 -16.63 -25.10
N ALA A 41 -17.35 -15.87 -26.04
CA ALA A 41 -16.73 -14.57 -25.79
C ALA A 41 -17.74 -13.41 -25.80
N ALA A 42 -19.01 -13.66 -25.57
CA ALA A 42 -19.97 -12.58 -25.54
C ALA A 42 -20.95 -12.73 -24.39
N GLN A 43 -20.78 -11.83 -23.46
CA GLN A 43 -21.71 -11.28 -22.48
C GLN A 43 -21.20 -11.42 -21.05
N LEU A 44 -20.04 -10.81 -20.81
CA LEU A 44 -19.82 -10.24 -19.49
C LEU A 44 -20.91 -9.17 -19.29
N PRO A 45 -21.64 -9.18 -18.17
CA PRO A 45 -22.65 -8.15 -17.91
C PRO A 45 -21.98 -6.76 -17.99
N ALA A 46 -22.72 -5.76 -18.49
CA ALA A 46 -22.22 -4.40 -18.73
C ALA A 46 -21.50 -3.79 -17.49
N ALA A 47 -21.89 -4.22 -16.29
CA ALA A 47 -21.22 -3.87 -15.03
C ALA A 47 -19.80 -4.44 -14.92
N ALA A 48 -19.54 -5.66 -15.43
CA ALA A 48 -18.20 -6.25 -15.45
C ALA A 48 -17.33 -5.63 -16.54
N ALA A 49 -17.92 -5.22 -17.67
CA ALA A 49 -17.22 -4.47 -18.73
C ALA A 49 -16.91 -3.02 -18.28
N ALA A 50 -17.78 -2.40 -17.48
CA ALA A 50 -17.52 -1.09 -16.86
C ALA A 50 -16.38 -1.17 -15.83
N ALA A 51 -16.27 -2.28 -15.08
CA ALA A 51 -15.16 -2.52 -14.14
C ALA A 51 -13.81 -2.80 -14.83
N ALA A 52 -13.80 -3.12 -16.13
CA ALA A 52 -12.59 -3.39 -16.91
C ALA A 52 -12.09 -2.17 -17.71
N ARG A 53 -12.82 -1.05 -17.69
CA ARG A 53 -12.40 0.16 -18.43
C ARG A 53 -11.31 0.89 -17.66
N GLU A 54 -10.22 1.23 -18.36
CA GLU A 54 -9.19 2.10 -17.80
C GLU A 54 -9.76 3.49 -17.46
N PRO A 55 -9.44 4.04 -16.26
CA PRO A 55 -9.89 5.35 -15.86
C PRO A 55 -9.33 6.43 -16.80
N ALA A 56 -10.17 7.35 -17.23
CA ALA A 56 -9.84 8.36 -18.22
C ALA A 56 -10.05 9.80 -17.73
N THR A 57 -11.04 10.04 -16.87
CA THR A 57 -11.30 11.36 -16.31
C THR A 57 -10.45 11.63 -15.06
N TYR A 58 -10.29 12.89 -14.73
CA TYR A 58 -9.59 13.32 -13.51
C TYR A 58 -10.12 12.58 -12.27
N THR A 59 -11.44 12.58 -12.08
CA THR A 59 -12.08 11.95 -10.92
C THR A 59 -11.88 10.43 -10.89
N GLU A 60 -12.09 9.75 -12.02
CA GLU A 60 -11.84 8.30 -12.13
C GLU A 60 -10.39 7.95 -11.79
N LEU A 61 -9.44 8.77 -12.22
CA LEU A 61 -8.01 8.53 -12.02
C LEU A 61 -7.59 8.63 -10.55
N TRP A 62 -7.94 9.71 -9.85
CA TRP A 62 -7.56 9.79 -8.44
C TRP A 62 -8.32 8.78 -7.57
N GLN A 63 -9.59 8.48 -7.88
CA GLN A 63 -10.34 7.42 -7.19
C GLN A 63 -9.72 6.04 -7.43
N ALA A 64 -9.32 5.72 -8.66
CA ALA A 64 -8.62 4.48 -8.96
C ALA A 64 -7.26 4.38 -8.26
N ALA A 65 -6.55 5.50 -8.12
CA ALA A 65 -5.32 5.56 -7.33
C ALA A 65 -5.60 5.29 -5.84
N ALA A 66 -6.67 5.88 -5.27
CA ALA A 66 -7.09 5.63 -3.90
C ALA A 66 -7.37 4.14 -3.66
N VAL A 67 -8.23 3.55 -4.50
CA VAL A 67 -8.59 2.12 -4.41
C VAL A 67 -7.36 1.22 -4.50
N ALA A 68 -6.44 1.50 -5.42
CA ALA A 68 -5.23 0.68 -5.58
C ALA A 68 -4.30 0.78 -4.36
N VAL A 69 -4.19 1.95 -3.72
CA VAL A 69 -3.47 2.09 -2.45
C VAL A 69 -4.15 1.30 -1.34
N ASP A 70 -5.48 1.42 -1.19
CA ASP A 70 -6.24 0.73 -0.14
C ASP A 70 -6.15 -0.79 -0.26
N GLN A 71 -6.21 -1.32 -1.49
CA GLN A 71 -5.99 -2.75 -1.76
C GLN A 71 -4.57 -3.21 -1.43
N GLY A 72 -3.57 -2.37 -1.71
CA GLY A 72 -2.17 -2.67 -1.42
C GLY A 72 -1.81 -2.59 0.07
N GLU A 73 -2.58 -1.87 0.89
CA GLU A 73 -2.24 -1.58 2.30
C GLU A 73 -2.02 -2.84 3.13
N PHE A 74 -2.86 -3.85 2.94
CA PHE A 74 -2.79 -5.11 3.67
C PHE A 74 -2.55 -6.34 2.79
N GLU A 75 -2.15 -6.12 1.52
CA GLU A 75 -1.76 -7.20 0.63
C GLU A 75 -0.49 -7.88 1.16
N ARG A 76 -0.55 -9.20 1.32
CA ARG A 76 0.56 -10.00 1.87
C ARG A 76 1.60 -10.40 0.82
N ASN A 77 1.18 -10.47 -0.42
CA ASN A 77 2.10 -10.77 -1.53
C ASN A 77 2.83 -9.50 -1.95
N ASP A 78 4.14 -9.46 -1.73
CA ASP A 78 4.98 -8.30 -2.00
C ASP A 78 4.96 -7.87 -3.48
N ALA A 79 4.90 -8.82 -4.41
CA ALA A 79 4.83 -8.50 -5.84
C ALA A 79 3.50 -7.87 -6.21
N VAL A 80 2.38 -8.40 -5.69
CA VAL A 80 1.04 -7.84 -5.89
C VAL A 80 0.95 -6.45 -5.25
N ARG A 81 1.42 -6.29 -4.03
CA ARG A 81 1.45 -5.00 -3.33
C ARG A 81 2.24 -3.95 -4.12
N THR A 82 3.42 -4.31 -4.60
CA THR A 82 4.27 -3.42 -5.40
C THR A 82 3.58 -3.02 -6.70
N ALA A 83 2.92 -3.96 -7.39
CA ALA A 83 2.16 -3.67 -8.61
C ALA A 83 0.98 -2.72 -8.35
N LEU A 84 0.25 -2.90 -7.24
CA LEU A 84 -0.85 -2.02 -6.83
C LEU A 84 -0.36 -0.59 -6.57
N TYR A 85 0.75 -0.41 -5.84
CA TYR A 85 1.31 0.93 -5.59
C TYR A 85 1.87 1.58 -6.84
N ALA A 86 2.49 0.82 -7.75
CA ALA A 86 2.93 1.33 -9.04
C ALA A 86 1.74 1.79 -9.90
N LYS A 87 0.66 1.02 -9.95
CA LYS A 87 -0.60 1.36 -10.62
C LYS A 87 -1.22 2.63 -10.02
N ALA A 88 -1.30 2.71 -8.69
CA ALA A 88 -1.79 3.88 -7.98
C ALA A 88 -0.98 5.14 -8.34
N THR A 89 0.34 5.04 -8.33
CA THR A 89 1.25 6.14 -8.70
C THR A 89 1.02 6.60 -10.15
N ALA A 90 0.87 5.65 -11.09
CA ALA A 90 0.61 5.98 -12.49
C ALA A 90 -0.72 6.72 -12.67
N TYR A 91 -1.78 6.26 -12.03
CA TYR A 91 -3.09 6.91 -12.08
C TYR A 91 -3.07 8.30 -11.44
N ALA A 92 -2.46 8.45 -10.27
CA ALA A 92 -2.37 9.73 -9.59
C ALA A 92 -1.54 10.76 -10.40
N ARG A 93 -0.45 10.35 -11.05
CA ARG A 93 0.32 11.23 -11.96
C ARG A 93 -0.52 11.70 -13.15
N ARG A 94 -1.32 10.81 -13.72
CA ARG A 94 -2.24 11.19 -14.80
C ARG A 94 -3.33 12.15 -14.29
N ALA A 95 -3.84 11.95 -13.08
CA ALA A 95 -4.79 12.89 -12.47
C ALA A 95 -4.18 14.29 -12.32
N VAL A 96 -2.99 14.40 -11.73
CA VAL A 96 -2.28 15.70 -11.60
C VAL A 96 -2.04 16.34 -12.96
N ALA A 97 -1.67 15.55 -14.00
CA ALA A 97 -1.46 16.08 -15.34
C ALA A 97 -2.75 16.63 -15.98
N LEU A 98 -3.92 16.03 -15.69
CA LEU A 98 -5.20 16.51 -16.18
C LEU A 98 -5.73 17.73 -15.42
N ASN A 99 -5.53 17.79 -14.12
CA ASN A 99 -5.96 18.91 -13.30
C ASN A 99 -4.96 19.23 -12.18
N PRO A 100 -3.90 19.99 -12.47
CA PRO A 100 -2.90 20.38 -11.47
C PRO A 100 -3.42 21.42 -10.45
N GLY A 101 -4.61 21.97 -10.67
CA GLY A 101 -5.25 22.97 -9.80
C GLY A 101 -6.16 22.37 -8.72
N ASP A 102 -6.22 21.04 -8.57
CA ASP A 102 -7.04 20.38 -7.57
C ASP A 102 -6.20 19.58 -6.57
N ALA A 103 -6.56 19.61 -5.29
CA ALA A 103 -5.80 19.01 -4.19
C ALA A 103 -5.80 17.48 -4.22
N GLU A 104 -6.89 16.85 -4.68
CA GLU A 104 -7.06 15.39 -4.63
C GLU A 104 -5.99 14.66 -5.45
N GLY A 105 -5.70 15.11 -6.68
CA GLY A 105 -4.67 14.51 -7.52
C GLY A 105 -3.31 14.53 -6.85
N HIS A 106 -2.91 15.66 -6.28
CA HIS A 106 -1.65 15.84 -5.54
C HIS A 106 -1.61 15.00 -4.27
N PHE A 107 -2.70 14.99 -3.49
CA PHE A 107 -2.80 14.16 -2.29
C PHE A 107 -2.63 12.66 -2.63
N HIS A 108 -3.39 12.14 -3.59
CA HIS A 108 -3.30 10.73 -3.95
C HIS A 108 -1.95 10.35 -4.56
N LEU A 109 -1.29 11.26 -5.28
CA LEU A 109 0.07 11.06 -5.74
C LEU A 109 1.06 10.97 -4.56
N SER A 110 0.99 11.90 -3.62
CA SER A 110 1.84 11.87 -2.42
C SER A 110 1.65 10.58 -1.61
N ARG A 111 0.40 10.13 -1.45
CA ARG A 111 0.04 8.89 -0.75
C ARG A 111 0.59 7.65 -1.47
N ALA A 112 0.39 7.54 -2.79
CA ALA A 112 0.84 6.40 -3.59
C ALA A 112 2.37 6.28 -3.62
N VAL A 113 3.08 7.41 -3.83
CA VAL A 113 4.55 7.46 -3.80
C VAL A 113 5.06 7.15 -2.38
N GLY A 114 4.38 7.64 -1.35
CA GLY A 114 4.71 7.35 0.06
C GLY A 114 4.62 5.86 0.37
N ARG A 115 3.56 5.17 -0.06
CA ARG A 115 3.42 3.71 0.11
C ARG A 115 4.51 2.94 -0.65
N THR A 116 4.82 3.37 -1.86
CA THR A 116 5.95 2.82 -2.63
C THR A 116 7.27 3.01 -1.87
N ALA A 117 7.52 4.20 -1.32
CA ALA A 117 8.72 4.50 -0.57
C ALA A 117 8.90 3.59 0.66
N LEU A 118 7.82 3.37 1.43
CA LEU A 118 7.84 2.53 2.63
C LEU A 118 8.12 1.05 2.31
N ALA A 119 7.75 0.57 1.12
CA ALA A 119 8.03 -0.79 0.65
C ALA A 119 9.48 -0.98 0.19
N LEU A 120 10.26 0.09 0.03
CA LEU A 120 11.63 0.07 -0.47
C LEU A 120 12.68 0.24 0.65
N GLY A 121 13.93 0.00 0.29
CA GLY A 121 15.06 0.23 1.20
C GLY A 121 15.29 1.72 1.54
N PRO A 122 16.10 2.02 2.57
CA PRO A 122 16.25 3.38 3.10
C PRO A 122 16.68 4.41 2.05
N ARG A 123 17.57 4.04 1.13
CA ARG A 123 18.08 4.96 0.09
C ARG A 123 16.98 5.39 -0.89
N GLU A 124 16.21 4.44 -1.38
CA GLU A 124 15.11 4.72 -2.32
C GLU A 124 13.96 5.44 -1.61
N ARG A 125 13.69 5.09 -0.34
CA ARG A 125 12.74 5.79 0.52
C ARG A 125 13.06 7.28 0.62
N VAL A 126 14.32 7.64 0.82
CA VAL A 126 14.75 9.04 0.90
C VAL A 126 14.53 9.76 -0.42
N LYS A 127 14.89 9.14 -1.56
CA LYS A 127 14.65 9.75 -2.88
C LYS A 127 13.18 10.07 -3.14
N LEU A 128 12.31 9.09 -2.90
CA LEU A 128 10.87 9.26 -3.08
C LEU A 128 10.26 10.21 -2.05
N GLY A 129 10.86 10.35 -0.87
CA GLY A 129 10.43 11.25 0.18
C GLY A 129 10.40 12.73 -0.26
N ILE A 130 11.22 13.12 -1.23
CA ILE A 130 11.18 14.47 -1.84
C ILE A 130 9.85 14.66 -2.56
N GLU A 131 9.50 13.75 -3.47
CA GLU A 131 8.25 13.80 -4.24
C GLU A 131 7.02 13.73 -3.33
N VAL A 132 7.05 12.87 -2.31
CA VAL A 132 5.97 12.80 -1.31
C VAL A 132 5.70 14.15 -0.69
N ARG A 133 6.75 14.83 -0.20
CA ARG A 133 6.63 16.15 0.43
C ARG A 133 6.14 17.20 -0.55
N GLU A 134 6.71 17.27 -1.74
CA GLU A 134 6.33 18.24 -2.77
C GLU A 134 4.85 18.12 -3.12
N GLN A 135 4.37 16.92 -3.36
CA GLN A 135 2.99 16.69 -3.73
C GLN A 135 2.03 16.92 -2.55
N ALA A 136 2.39 16.52 -1.33
CA ALA A 136 1.58 16.82 -0.16
C ALA A 136 1.47 18.33 0.11
N LEU A 137 2.56 19.08 -0.05
CA LEU A 137 2.55 20.54 0.09
C LEU A 137 1.79 21.22 -1.06
N ALA A 138 1.82 20.68 -2.29
CA ALA A 138 0.99 21.17 -3.39
C ALA A 138 -0.50 21.01 -3.06
N ALA A 139 -0.90 19.85 -2.53
CA ALA A 139 -2.27 19.63 -2.06
C ALA A 139 -2.66 20.63 -0.96
N LEU A 140 -1.78 20.85 0.04
CA LEU A 140 -2.04 21.81 1.13
C LEU A 140 -2.05 23.27 0.68
N LYS A 141 -1.33 23.62 -0.37
CA LYS A 141 -1.40 24.95 -0.97
C LYS A 141 -2.76 25.22 -1.60
N LEU A 142 -3.36 24.21 -2.23
CA LEU A 142 -4.68 24.27 -2.86
C LEU A 142 -5.81 24.14 -1.84
N SER A 143 -5.62 23.28 -0.84
CA SER A 143 -6.56 23.04 0.25
C SER A 143 -5.83 22.96 1.60
N PRO A 144 -5.66 24.09 2.33
CA PRO A 144 -4.84 24.15 3.55
C PRO A 144 -5.30 23.23 4.70
N ARG A 145 -6.52 22.76 4.64
CA ARG A 145 -7.11 21.84 5.63
C ARG A 145 -7.43 20.47 5.02
N HIS A 146 -6.76 20.07 3.95
CA HIS A 146 -6.95 18.74 3.35
C HIS A 146 -6.45 17.65 4.33
N PRO A 147 -7.35 16.83 4.95
CA PRO A 147 -6.98 15.95 6.07
C PRO A 147 -5.96 14.90 5.67
N GLY A 148 -6.11 14.30 4.48
CA GLY A 148 -5.18 13.30 3.98
C GLY A 148 -3.79 13.87 3.70
N ALA A 149 -3.67 15.09 3.16
CA ALA A 149 -2.39 15.73 2.92
C ALA A 149 -1.69 16.16 4.24
N LEU A 150 -2.47 16.62 5.23
CA LEU A 150 -1.97 16.86 6.59
C LEU A 150 -1.41 15.56 7.20
N HIS A 151 -2.16 14.45 7.08
CA HIS A 151 -1.70 13.14 7.55
C HIS A 151 -0.38 12.73 6.87
N VAL A 152 -0.30 12.82 5.53
CA VAL A 152 0.94 12.48 4.80
C VAL A 152 2.12 13.30 5.29
N MET A 153 1.94 14.62 5.53
CA MET A 153 3.00 15.47 6.06
C MET A 153 3.41 15.10 7.48
N GLY A 154 2.47 14.70 8.32
CA GLY A 154 2.76 14.20 9.66
C GLY A 154 3.62 12.94 9.64
N VAL A 155 3.20 11.94 8.84
CA VAL A 155 3.94 10.68 8.67
C VAL A 155 5.30 10.94 8.01
N TRP A 156 5.38 11.80 6.99
CA TRP A 156 6.63 12.16 6.34
C TRP A 156 7.67 12.71 7.33
N ASN A 157 7.26 13.65 8.19
CA ASN A 157 8.14 14.20 9.23
C ASN A 157 8.63 13.10 10.19
N ALA A 158 7.73 12.22 10.65
CA ALA A 158 8.09 11.13 11.55
C ALA A 158 9.07 10.13 10.90
N GLU A 159 8.84 9.74 9.64
CA GLU A 159 9.72 8.82 8.94
C GLU A 159 11.14 9.38 8.75
N ILE A 160 11.27 10.67 8.47
CA ILE A 160 12.58 11.32 8.41
C ILE A 160 13.26 11.35 9.79
N MET A 161 12.49 11.60 10.85
CA MET A 161 13.02 11.61 12.22
C MET A 161 13.43 10.21 12.72
N ARG A 162 12.77 9.14 12.23
CA ARG A 162 13.11 7.73 12.50
C ARG A 162 14.39 7.27 11.80
N LEU A 163 14.86 7.97 10.75
CA LEU A 163 16.12 7.63 10.10
C LEU A 163 17.27 7.69 11.12
N ASN A 164 18.13 6.67 11.15
CA ASN A 164 19.34 6.70 11.97
C ASN A 164 20.29 7.81 11.51
N GLY A 165 21.24 8.19 12.37
CA GLY A 165 22.15 9.31 12.13
C GLY A 165 22.92 9.20 10.81
N ILE A 166 23.35 7.99 10.41
CA ILE A 166 24.07 7.73 9.16
C ILE A 166 23.16 7.96 7.96
N ALA A 167 21.95 7.36 7.94
CA ALA A 167 21.01 7.53 6.86
C ALA A 167 20.56 8.99 6.72
N ARG A 168 20.41 9.70 7.84
CA ARG A 168 20.10 11.14 7.87
C ARG A 168 21.24 11.99 7.31
N THR A 169 22.49 11.66 7.62
CA THR A 169 23.68 12.36 7.09
C THR A 169 23.80 12.14 5.59
N VAL A 170 23.60 10.91 5.11
CA VAL A 170 23.58 10.58 3.67
C VAL A 170 22.44 11.32 2.96
N ALA A 171 21.25 11.34 3.53
CA ALA A 171 20.12 12.07 2.98
C ALA A 171 20.42 13.57 2.85
N LYS A 172 21.05 14.16 3.87
CA LYS A 172 21.46 15.57 3.86
C LYS A 172 22.56 15.87 2.84
N ALA A 173 23.54 14.99 2.69
CA ALA A 173 24.72 15.24 1.83
C ALA A 173 24.44 15.04 0.33
N PHE A 174 23.61 14.05 -0.03
CA PHE A 174 23.52 13.57 -1.41
C PHE A 174 22.15 13.73 -2.08
N LEU A 175 21.08 14.04 -1.34
CA LEU A 175 19.70 13.95 -1.85
C LEU A 175 18.87 15.23 -1.63
N GLY A 176 19.49 16.41 -1.62
CA GLY A 176 18.77 17.68 -1.43
C GLY A 176 18.57 18.02 0.05
N GLY A 177 19.61 17.97 0.82
CA GLY A 177 19.68 18.01 2.29
C GLY A 177 18.88 19.09 3.01
N GLN A 178 18.56 20.22 2.38
CA GLN A 178 17.75 21.28 2.98
C GLN A 178 16.30 20.82 3.22
N ILE A 179 15.73 19.99 2.35
CA ILE A 179 14.35 19.49 2.50
C ILE A 179 14.19 18.65 3.76
N PHE A 180 15.17 17.78 4.04
CA PHE A 180 15.14 16.90 5.20
C PHE A 180 15.53 17.61 6.51
N SER A 181 16.19 18.75 6.44
CA SER A 181 16.51 19.56 7.63
C SER A 181 15.29 20.25 8.23
N THR A 182 14.20 20.38 7.47
CA THR A 182 12.94 20.96 7.94
C THR A 182 12.06 19.95 8.71
N ALA A 183 12.36 18.64 8.64
CA ALA A 183 11.61 17.63 9.33
C ALA A 183 11.88 17.69 10.84
N SER A 184 10.81 17.59 11.62
CA SER A 184 10.88 17.56 13.07
C SER A 184 9.73 16.77 13.69
N TRP A 185 9.94 16.28 14.92
CA TRP A 185 8.87 15.65 15.68
C TRP A 185 7.72 16.62 16.01
N SER A 186 8.01 17.88 16.22
CA SER A 186 6.98 18.90 16.47
C SER A 186 6.07 19.10 15.25
N GLU A 187 6.63 19.14 14.05
CA GLU A 187 5.85 19.19 12.83
C GLU A 187 5.06 17.90 12.58
N ALA A 188 5.64 16.73 12.89
CA ALA A 188 4.93 15.46 12.80
C ALA A 188 3.66 15.45 13.66
N VAL A 189 3.78 15.85 14.92
CA VAL A 189 2.66 15.98 15.87
C VAL A 189 1.65 17.01 15.36
N ARG A 190 2.09 18.23 15.04
CA ARG A 190 1.24 19.33 14.59
C ARG A 190 0.37 18.95 13.39
N TYR A 191 0.97 18.34 12.38
CA TYR A 191 0.25 17.93 11.17
C TYR A 191 -0.79 16.85 11.45
N LEU A 192 -0.47 15.84 12.28
CA LEU A 192 -1.43 14.79 12.62
C LEU A 192 -2.51 15.25 13.59
N GLU A 193 -2.21 16.13 14.54
CA GLU A 193 -3.23 16.75 15.38
C GLU A 193 -4.23 17.54 14.53
N LEU A 194 -3.75 18.30 13.53
CA LEU A 194 -4.62 18.99 12.58
C LEU A 194 -5.44 18.01 11.72
N ALA A 195 -4.85 16.90 11.26
CA ALA A 195 -5.59 15.88 10.52
C ALA A 195 -6.72 15.29 11.37
N VAL A 196 -6.45 14.93 12.63
CA VAL A 196 -7.48 14.47 13.59
C VAL A 196 -8.54 15.52 13.85
N GLN A 197 -8.16 16.79 13.92
CA GLN A 197 -9.13 17.89 14.14
C GLN A 197 -10.04 18.10 12.93
N VAL A 198 -9.53 17.94 11.72
CA VAL A 198 -10.28 18.16 10.47
C VAL A 198 -11.18 16.98 10.13
N GLU A 199 -10.69 15.75 10.35
CA GLU A 199 -11.41 14.51 10.03
C GLU A 199 -11.34 13.56 11.25
N PRO A 200 -12.12 13.88 12.31
CA PRO A 200 -12.04 13.15 13.58
C PRO A 200 -12.53 11.71 13.50
N GLU A 201 -13.33 11.34 12.52
CA GLU A 201 -13.82 9.99 12.27
C GLU A 201 -12.75 9.05 11.70
N ARG A 202 -11.71 9.60 11.09
CA ARG A 202 -10.68 8.81 10.42
C ARG A 202 -9.70 8.19 11.43
N LEU A 203 -9.91 6.92 11.74
CA LEU A 203 -9.15 6.19 12.76
C LEU A 203 -7.64 6.23 12.55
N VAL A 204 -7.18 6.10 11.30
CA VAL A 204 -5.75 6.04 10.97
C VAL A 204 -4.98 7.29 11.39
N HIS A 205 -5.63 8.48 11.44
CA HIS A 205 -4.97 9.69 11.92
C HIS A 205 -4.61 9.58 13.40
N ARG A 206 -5.51 9.05 14.24
CA ARG A 206 -5.25 8.82 15.66
C ARG A 206 -4.23 7.71 15.90
N LEU A 207 -4.28 6.65 15.09
CA LEU A 207 -3.32 5.55 15.20
C LEU A 207 -1.90 6.03 14.94
N ASP A 208 -1.68 6.80 13.86
CA ASP A 208 -0.35 7.29 13.54
C ASP A 208 0.12 8.40 14.48
N LEU A 209 -0.79 9.24 14.99
CA LEU A 209 -0.49 10.19 16.05
C LEU A 209 -0.04 9.48 17.34
N ALA A 210 -0.73 8.40 17.72
CA ALA A 210 -0.36 7.59 18.88
C ALA A 210 1.04 6.97 18.74
N ARG A 211 1.38 6.49 17.55
CA ARG A 211 2.71 5.97 17.22
C ARG A 211 3.79 7.04 17.36
N ILE A 212 3.51 8.28 16.93
CA ILE A 212 4.45 9.39 17.09
C ILE A 212 4.61 9.77 18.56
N TYR A 213 3.54 9.83 19.34
CA TYR A 213 3.62 10.08 20.78
C TYR A 213 4.44 8.99 21.49
N ARG A 214 4.27 7.72 21.11
CA ARG A 214 5.10 6.61 21.62
C ARG A 214 6.58 6.80 21.26
N ASP A 215 6.90 7.18 20.03
CA ASP A 215 8.28 7.42 19.60
C ASP A 215 8.94 8.62 20.32
N LEU A 216 8.11 9.53 20.84
CA LEU A 216 8.51 10.66 21.68
C LEU A 216 8.51 10.34 23.19
N GLU A 217 8.23 9.08 23.57
CA GLU A 217 8.08 8.65 24.97
C GLU A 217 6.96 9.39 25.74
N ARG A 218 6.04 10.02 25.01
CA ARG A 218 4.84 10.66 25.55
C ARG A 218 3.76 9.61 25.81
N THR A 219 4.01 8.75 26.80
CA THR A 219 3.24 7.52 27.03
C THR A 219 1.76 7.77 27.28
N GLU A 220 1.38 8.79 28.06
CA GLU A 220 -0.04 9.07 28.35
C GLU A 220 -0.77 9.61 27.13
N ASP A 221 -0.14 10.47 26.34
CA ASP A 221 -0.70 10.97 25.08
C ASP A 221 -0.87 9.83 24.06
N ALA A 222 0.13 8.95 23.96
CA ALA A 222 0.04 7.75 23.11
C ALA A 222 -1.12 6.85 23.54
N ARG A 223 -1.26 6.60 24.85
CA ARG A 223 -2.34 5.80 25.42
C ARG A 223 -3.71 6.40 25.14
N ALA A 224 -3.86 7.70 25.31
CA ALA A 224 -5.10 8.42 25.00
C ALA A 224 -5.45 8.32 23.51
N ALA A 225 -4.49 8.55 22.63
CA ALA A 225 -4.69 8.49 21.18
C ALA A 225 -5.01 7.06 20.70
N TYR A 226 -4.34 6.02 21.21
CA TYR A 226 -4.69 4.62 20.91
C TYR A 226 -6.10 4.26 21.40
N ARG A 227 -6.48 4.66 22.62
CA ARG A 227 -7.85 4.43 23.12
C ARG A 227 -8.90 5.10 22.25
N ALA A 228 -8.64 6.33 21.83
CA ALA A 228 -9.51 7.05 20.91
C ALA A 228 -9.62 6.37 19.54
N ALA A 229 -8.49 5.85 19.00
CA ALA A 229 -8.49 5.07 17.76
C ALA A 229 -9.33 3.78 17.90
N VAL A 230 -9.15 3.03 19.02
CA VAL A 230 -9.92 1.80 19.27
C VAL A 230 -11.44 2.09 19.40
N ALA A 231 -11.81 3.22 19.99
CA ALA A 231 -13.20 3.62 20.20
C ALA A 231 -13.86 4.26 18.95
N SER A 232 -13.10 4.60 17.89
CA SER A 232 -13.65 5.19 16.67
C SER A 232 -14.58 4.20 15.96
N ALA A 233 -15.65 4.70 15.33
CA ALA A 233 -16.50 3.90 14.43
C ALA A 233 -15.73 3.51 13.15
N ASP A 234 -16.24 2.52 12.41
CA ASP A 234 -15.71 2.20 11.08
C ASP A 234 -16.16 3.28 10.08
N PHE A 235 -15.22 3.90 9.43
CA PHE A 235 -15.40 4.91 8.39
C PHE A 235 -14.82 4.42 7.05
N ASP A 236 -13.73 3.65 7.10
CA ASP A 236 -12.96 3.16 5.98
C ASP A 236 -12.92 1.62 5.98
N PRO A 237 -12.92 0.95 4.83
CA PRO A 237 -12.83 -0.52 4.76
C PRO A 237 -11.65 -1.11 5.52
N ASN A 238 -10.57 -0.35 5.69
CA ASN A 238 -9.35 -0.78 6.37
C ASN A 238 -9.38 -0.54 7.90
N ASP A 239 -10.39 0.16 8.42
CA ASP A 239 -10.45 0.55 9.85
C ASP A 239 -10.48 -0.65 10.80
N ARG A 240 -11.08 -1.77 10.38
CA ARG A 240 -11.04 -3.00 11.18
C ARG A 240 -9.60 -3.44 11.48
N VAL A 241 -8.72 -3.39 10.47
CA VAL A 241 -7.31 -3.80 10.62
C VAL A 241 -6.54 -2.76 11.42
N TYR A 242 -6.74 -1.49 11.16
CA TYR A 242 -6.14 -0.41 11.94
C TYR A 242 -6.56 -0.45 13.41
N ARG A 243 -7.82 -0.78 13.71
CA ARG A 243 -8.30 -0.95 15.10
C ARG A 243 -7.64 -2.14 15.79
N GLN A 244 -7.43 -3.25 15.08
CA GLN A 244 -6.68 -4.38 15.62
C GLN A 244 -5.24 -3.99 15.95
N GLN A 245 -4.57 -3.24 15.07
CA GLN A 245 -3.24 -2.71 15.31
C GLN A 245 -3.23 -1.77 16.52
N ALA A 246 -4.15 -0.80 16.59
CA ALA A 246 -4.27 0.12 17.72
C ALA A 246 -4.45 -0.63 19.04
N THR A 247 -5.30 -1.68 19.07
CA THR A 247 -5.56 -2.51 20.25
C THR A 247 -4.28 -3.24 20.69
N GLU A 248 -3.56 -3.82 19.74
CA GLU A 248 -2.34 -4.57 20.04
C GLU A 248 -1.21 -3.63 20.51
N GLU A 249 -1.05 -2.48 19.85
CA GLU A 249 -0.03 -1.49 20.22
C GLU A 249 -0.34 -0.85 21.58
N LEU A 250 -1.62 -0.58 21.89
CA LEU A 250 -2.04 -0.10 23.22
C LEU A 250 -1.70 -1.11 24.32
N ARG A 251 -1.90 -2.41 24.07
CA ARG A 251 -1.60 -3.48 25.03
C ARG A 251 -0.10 -3.60 25.32
N ARG A 252 0.75 -3.31 24.33
CA ARG A 252 2.21 -3.33 24.45
C ARG A 252 2.80 -2.06 25.04
N LEU A 253 2.03 -1.00 25.13
CA LEU A 253 2.47 0.28 25.65
C LEU A 253 2.67 0.17 27.19
N LYS A 254 3.94 0.25 27.61
CA LYS A 254 4.34 0.16 29.03
C LYS A 254 4.18 1.50 29.75
#